data_6c6ca00be9f40fa012d29bbb409ec302
#
_entry.id   6c6ca00be9f40fa012d29bbb409ec302
#
_cell.length_a   1.000
_cell.length_b   1.000
_cell.length_c   1.000
_cell.angle_alpha   90.00
_cell.angle_beta   90.00
_cell.angle_gamma   90.00
#
_symmetry.space_group_name_H-M   'P 1'
#
loop_
_entity.id
_entity.type
_entity.pdbx_description
1 polymer ?
#
loop_
_entity_poly.entity_id
_entity_poly.type
_entity_poly.pdbx_seq_one_letter_code
_entity_poly.pdbx_strand_id
1 'polypeptide(L)'
;VLDLVQTFTWRRFILGLPTNALNKIFMSLYDKVEPANYLYSIQKSLLQRTGVQRFPKNAEVIDALKVKDVYNIKSKNRTYFLERLENFENKEPVMIDGNTDITIEHIFPQNPDPKWKIELGTDEYNFIKENYINTIGNLTLSGNNGKLGNKSFIDKRDLADAGYKDSRLWLNKYLSILDKWDKAEIERRFDLIAERVLRIWDFPNITIEEQTDGDEVSIFDAEDPKFRKLEYAVFFDQKLVVTQVAKLYLEVFRQLFELQPETFFTTELGAKIGLTKNPTEGNPRQAVPINDTYFIEGNIDNISKFEKIKLALSIFDFEDE
;
A
#
# COMPACT_ATOMS: atom_id res chain seq x y z
N VAL A 1 -12.17 1.66 16.22
CA VAL A 1 -12.52 1.47 14.81
C VAL A 1 -11.79 2.49 13.93
N LEU A 2 -11.89 3.80 14.22
CA LEU A 2 -11.22 4.82 13.38
C LEU A 2 -9.72 4.59 13.27
N ASP A 3 -9.04 4.25 14.38
CA ASP A 3 -7.60 3.93 14.37
C ASP A 3 -7.29 2.70 13.51
N LEU A 4 -8.16 1.69 13.54
CA LEU A 4 -8.02 0.50 12.71
C LEU A 4 -8.14 0.85 11.21
N VAL A 5 -9.13 1.66 10.83
CA VAL A 5 -9.33 2.11 9.45
C VAL A 5 -8.15 2.98 8.98
N GLN A 6 -7.66 3.88 9.85
CA GLN A 6 -6.46 4.67 9.56
C GLN A 6 -5.24 3.78 9.35
N THR A 7 -5.03 2.80 10.24
CA THR A 7 -3.92 1.84 10.15
C THR A 7 -3.98 1.05 8.85
N PHE A 8 -5.13 0.46 8.54
CA PHE A 8 -5.35 -0.30 7.30
C PHE A 8 -5.05 0.55 6.07
N THR A 9 -5.64 1.75 6.00
CA THR A 9 -5.49 2.65 4.85
C THR A 9 -4.05 3.14 4.70
N TRP A 10 -3.39 3.50 5.82
CA TRP A 10 -2.02 3.99 5.79
C TRP A 10 -1.03 2.90 5.37
N ARG A 11 -1.16 1.67 5.91
CA ARG A 11 -0.28 0.55 5.53
C ARG A 11 -0.39 0.26 4.04
N ARG A 12 -1.60 0.23 3.50
CA ARG A 12 -1.84 0.06 2.06
C ARG A 12 -1.25 1.20 1.24
N PHE A 13 -1.35 2.44 1.72
CA PHE A 13 -0.75 3.61 1.07
C PHE A 13 0.79 3.50 1.00
N ILE A 14 1.44 3.02 2.04
CA ILE A 14 2.90 2.84 2.05
C ILE A 14 3.34 1.82 1.01
N LEU A 15 2.61 0.72 0.86
CA LEU A 15 2.88 -0.29 -0.16
C LEU A 15 2.50 0.15 -1.58
N GLY A 16 1.74 1.23 -1.74
CA GLY A 16 1.22 1.65 -3.05
C GLY A 16 0.09 0.78 -3.57
N LEU A 17 -0.64 0.06 -2.68
CA LEU A 17 -1.77 -0.76 -3.09
C LEU A 17 -2.91 0.10 -3.66
N PRO A 18 -3.66 -0.40 -4.65
CA PRO A 18 -4.71 0.34 -5.34
C PRO A 18 -5.77 0.92 -4.39
N THR A 19 -6.11 2.19 -4.55
CA THR A 19 -7.10 2.88 -3.71
C THR A 19 -8.55 2.64 -4.15
N ASN A 20 -8.78 2.27 -5.41
CA ASN A 20 -10.09 1.91 -5.95
C ASN A 20 -10.71 0.68 -5.26
N ALA A 21 -9.88 -0.24 -4.76
CA ALA A 21 -10.34 -1.36 -3.95
C ALA A 21 -10.98 -0.93 -2.62
N LEU A 22 -10.61 0.22 -2.05
CA LEU A 22 -11.10 0.68 -0.73
C LEU A 22 -12.62 0.85 -0.69
N ASN A 23 -13.25 1.31 -1.76
CA ASN A 23 -14.70 1.45 -1.80
C ASN A 23 -15.39 0.09 -1.61
N LYS A 24 -14.95 -0.94 -2.34
CA LYS A 24 -15.50 -2.30 -2.20
C LYS A 24 -15.23 -2.87 -0.82
N ILE A 25 -14.01 -2.70 -0.30
CA ILE A 25 -13.63 -3.15 1.03
C ILE A 25 -14.57 -2.57 2.09
N PHE A 26 -14.74 -1.25 2.11
CA PHE A 26 -15.54 -0.60 3.15
C PHE A 26 -17.04 -0.83 2.99
N MET A 27 -17.55 -0.94 1.78
CA MET A 27 -18.95 -1.31 1.54
C MET A 27 -19.27 -2.71 2.07
N SER A 28 -18.39 -3.70 1.83
CA SER A 28 -18.58 -5.07 2.28
C SER A 28 -18.36 -5.27 3.79
N LEU A 29 -17.71 -4.32 4.49
CA LEU A 29 -17.51 -4.42 5.94
C LEU A 29 -18.84 -4.38 6.71
N TYR A 30 -19.80 -3.60 6.25
CA TYR A 30 -21.08 -3.44 6.97
C TYR A 30 -21.82 -4.77 7.14
N ASP A 31 -21.81 -5.60 6.09
CA ASP A 31 -22.49 -6.90 6.08
C ASP A 31 -21.81 -7.95 6.98
N LYS A 32 -20.53 -7.71 7.31
CA LYS A 32 -19.72 -8.59 8.15
C LYS A 32 -19.62 -8.15 9.61
N VAL A 33 -20.28 -7.05 9.97
CA VAL A 33 -20.25 -6.51 11.33
C VAL A 33 -21.21 -7.27 12.24
N GLU A 34 -20.67 -7.79 13.33
CA GLU A 34 -21.44 -8.40 14.42
C GLU A 34 -21.62 -7.40 15.55
N PRO A 35 -22.83 -6.89 15.84
CA PRO A 35 -23.03 -5.86 16.87
C PRO A 35 -22.49 -6.23 18.26
N ALA A 36 -22.55 -7.50 18.62
CA ALA A 36 -22.05 -7.98 19.92
C ALA A 36 -20.51 -7.98 20.00
N ASN A 37 -19.81 -8.11 18.85
CA ASN A 37 -18.35 -8.19 18.71
C ASN A 37 -17.83 -7.20 17.67
N TYR A 38 -18.32 -5.99 17.72
CA TYR A 38 -18.16 -4.97 16.66
C TYR A 38 -16.72 -4.79 16.18
N LEU A 39 -15.77 -4.54 17.10
CA LEU A 39 -14.38 -4.31 16.72
C LEU A 39 -13.72 -5.58 16.19
N TYR A 40 -13.96 -6.71 16.85
CA TYR A 40 -13.40 -7.99 16.43
C TYR A 40 -13.87 -8.41 15.04
N SER A 41 -15.16 -8.29 14.74
CA SER A 41 -15.70 -8.66 13.44
C SER A 41 -15.11 -7.81 12.28
N ILE A 42 -14.87 -6.51 12.52
CA ILE A 42 -14.19 -5.65 11.55
C ILE A 42 -12.72 -6.07 11.39
N GLN A 43 -11.99 -6.30 12.50
CA GLN A 43 -10.60 -6.76 12.45
C GLN A 43 -10.49 -8.08 11.68
N LYS A 44 -11.35 -9.06 12.02
CA LYS A 44 -11.42 -10.35 11.35
C LYS A 44 -11.66 -10.18 9.84
N SER A 45 -12.67 -9.40 9.46
CA SER A 45 -12.99 -9.16 8.06
C SER A 45 -11.86 -8.49 7.27
N LEU A 46 -11.09 -7.59 7.88
CA LEU A 46 -9.96 -6.94 7.21
C LEU A 46 -8.74 -7.87 7.12
N LEU A 47 -8.50 -8.72 8.14
CA LEU A 47 -7.35 -9.63 8.18
C LEU A 47 -7.52 -10.85 7.28
N GLN A 48 -8.75 -11.26 7.00
CA GLN A 48 -9.07 -12.36 6.10
C GLN A 48 -8.93 -11.98 4.62
N ARG A 49 -8.71 -10.70 4.29
CA ARG A 49 -8.53 -10.25 2.91
C ARG A 49 -7.14 -10.60 2.40
N THR A 50 -7.10 -11.00 1.14
CA THR A 50 -5.88 -11.44 0.46
C THR A 50 -5.50 -10.51 -0.70
N GLY A 51 -4.47 -10.85 -1.45
CA GLY A 51 -4.03 -10.14 -2.64
C GLY A 51 -3.93 -8.63 -2.47
N VAL A 52 -4.49 -7.86 -3.37
CA VAL A 52 -4.47 -6.39 -3.34
C VAL A 52 -5.41 -5.78 -2.29
N GLN A 53 -6.33 -6.57 -1.73
CA GLN A 53 -7.20 -6.12 -0.64
C GLN A 53 -6.62 -6.38 0.74
N ARG A 54 -5.54 -7.13 0.84
CA ARG A 54 -4.94 -7.59 2.11
C ARG A 54 -4.62 -6.46 3.09
N PHE A 55 -4.58 -6.82 4.34
CA PHE A 55 -4.02 -6.00 5.40
C PHE A 55 -2.49 -6.18 5.41
N PRO A 56 -1.68 -5.19 5.00
CA PRO A 56 -0.24 -5.36 4.89
C PRO A 56 0.42 -5.69 6.23
N LYS A 57 1.24 -6.74 6.24
CA LYS A 57 1.98 -7.22 7.42
C LYS A 57 3.14 -6.30 7.78
N ASN A 58 3.68 -6.44 8.98
CA ASN A 58 4.76 -5.59 9.47
C ASN A 58 6.00 -5.61 8.57
N ALA A 59 6.43 -6.78 8.11
CA ALA A 59 7.58 -6.92 7.22
C ALA A 59 7.39 -6.16 5.91
N GLU A 60 6.23 -6.31 5.26
CA GLU A 60 5.92 -5.61 4.01
C GLU A 60 5.96 -4.09 4.16
N VAL A 61 5.43 -3.57 5.30
CA VAL A 61 5.45 -2.13 5.58
C VAL A 61 6.86 -1.61 5.78
N ILE A 62 7.70 -2.35 6.52
CA ILE A 62 9.11 -1.97 6.76
C ILE A 62 9.88 -1.97 5.45
N ASP A 63 9.78 -3.03 4.65
CA ASP A 63 10.49 -3.16 3.38
C ASP A 63 10.09 -2.04 2.40
N ALA A 64 8.79 -1.78 2.28
CA ALA A 64 8.28 -0.71 1.42
C ALA A 64 8.72 0.68 1.91
N LEU A 65 8.67 0.94 3.22
CA LEU A 65 9.01 2.24 3.80
C LEU A 65 10.51 2.55 3.70
N LYS A 66 11.36 1.51 3.80
CA LYS A 66 12.82 1.64 3.74
C LYS A 66 13.31 2.34 2.47
N VAL A 67 12.64 2.05 1.35
CA VAL A 67 13.02 2.58 0.04
C VAL A 67 12.07 3.67 -0.49
N LYS A 68 10.99 3.95 0.25
CA LYS A 68 9.98 4.90 -0.21
C LYS A 68 10.53 6.32 -0.29
N ASP A 69 10.31 6.96 -1.44
CA ASP A 69 10.51 8.41 -1.60
C ASP A 69 9.41 9.15 -0.81
N VAL A 70 9.70 9.41 0.46
CA VAL A 70 8.77 10.09 1.37
C VAL A 70 8.69 11.57 1.08
N TYR A 71 9.77 12.17 0.58
CA TYR A 71 9.80 13.61 0.29
C TYR A 71 8.81 14.00 -0.80
N ASN A 72 8.66 13.19 -1.84
CA ASN A 72 7.82 13.50 -3.01
C ASN A 72 6.38 12.96 -2.93
N ILE A 73 5.97 12.30 -1.85
CA ILE A 73 4.55 11.96 -1.68
C ILE A 73 3.70 13.23 -1.54
N LYS A 74 2.39 13.15 -1.87
CA LYS A 74 1.47 14.30 -1.78
C LYS A 74 1.58 14.99 -0.42
N SER A 75 1.67 16.32 -0.40
CA SER A 75 1.97 17.12 0.80
C SER A 75 1.09 16.77 2.00
N LYS A 76 -0.21 16.63 1.84
CA LYS A 76 -1.13 16.26 2.94
C LYS A 76 -0.79 14.90 3.57
N ASN A 77 -0.47 13.89 2.75
CA ASN A 77 -0.11 12.56 3.25
C ASN A 77 1.25 12.59 3.95
N ARG A 78 2.19 13.36 3.41
CA ARG A 78 3.51 13.56 4.00
C ARG A 78 3.44 14.28 5.34
N THR A 79 2.68 15.37 5.41
CA THR A 79 2.45 16.12 6.64
C THR A 79 1.78 15.23 7.69
N TYR A 80 0.71 14.52 7.34
CA TYR A 80 0.07 13.56 8.23
C TYR A 80 1.05 12.51 8.78
N PHE A 81 1.89 11.93 7.90
CA PHE A 81 2.87 10.92 8.30
C PHE A 81 3.88 11.47 9.31
N LEU A 82 4.50 12.61 8.99
CA LEU A 82 5.50 13.23 9.84
C LEU A 82 4.92 13.74 11.17
N GLU A 83 3.71 14.31 11.14
CA GLU A 83 3.02 14.77 12.35
C GLU A 83 2.65 13.60 13.27
N ARG A 84 2.19 12.48 12.73
CA ARG A 84 1.92 11.27 13.52
C ARG A 84 3.20 10.68 14.11
N LEU A 85 4.31 10.68 13.37
CA LEU A 85 5.61 10.26 13.88
C LEU A 85 6.09 11.16 15.00
N GLU A 86 6.05 12.49 14.81
CA GLU A 86 6.53 13.45 15.79
C GLU A 86 5.73 13.37 17.09
N ASN A 87 4.40 13.31 16.98
CA ASN A 87 3.50 13.46 18.12
C ASN A 87 3.10 12.14 18.80
N PHE A 88 3.56 11.00 18.33
CA PHE A 88 3.23 9.74 18.98
C PHE A 88 3.74 9.72 20.43
N GLU A 89 2.85 9.45 21.39
CA GLU A 89 3.13 9.48 22.84
C GLU A 89 3.67 10.82 23.35
N ASN A 90 3.50 11.90 22.59
CA ASN A 90 3.87 13.24 23.01
C ASN A 90 2.67 13.90 23.71
N LYS A 91 2.86 14.29 24.97
CA LYS A 91 1.83 14.99 25.76
C LYS A 91 1.72 16.47 25.38
N GLU A 92 2.73 17.01 24.70
CA GLU A 92 2.78 18.39 24.20
C GLU A 92 2.92 18.37 22.68
N PRO A 93 1.83 18.09 21.94
CA PRO A 93 1.91 17.89 20.50
C PRO A 93 2.35 19.14 19.76
N VAL A 94 3.14 18.96 18.72
CA VAL A 94 3.57 19.98 17.79
C VAL A 94 2.65 19.97 16.59
N MET A 95 2.03 21.11 16.28
CA MET A 95 1.24 21.25 15.04
C MET A 95 2.18 21.41 13.86
N ILE A 96 2.02 20.54 12.86
CA ILE A 96 2.80 20.55 11.62
C ILE A 96 1.88 20.90 10.45
N ASP A 97 0.64 20.38 10.46
CA ASP A 97 -0.34 20.74 9.44
C ASP A 97 -0.74 22.21 9.55
N GLY A 98 -0.60 22.94 8.43
CA GLY A 98 -0.83 24.39 8.38
C GLY A 98 0.24 25.25 9.03
N ASN A 99 1.30 24.68 9.61
CA ASN A 99 2.42 25.41 10.19
C ASN A 99 3.51 25.66 9.12
N THR A 100 3.69 26.92 8.74
CA THR A 100 4.70 27.33 7.75
C THR A 100 6.11 27.44 8.31
N ASP A 101 6.25 27.49 9.63
CA ASP A 101 7.54 27.67 10.30
C ASP A 101 8.30 26.35 10.41
N ILE A 102 7.58 25.21 10.51
CA ILE A 102 8.18 23.88 10.56
C ILE A 102 8.14 23.25 9.17
N THR A 103 9.31 22.99 8.62
CA THR A 103 9.46 22.41 7.28
C THR A 103 10.28 21.13 7.30
N ILE A 104 10.25 20.39 6.20
CA ILE A 104 11.05 19.17 6.05
C ILE A 104 12.49 19.57 5.79
N GLU A 105 13.37 18.98 6.55
CA GLU A 105 14.82 19.13 6.44
C GLU A 105 15.44 17.81 5.97
N HIS A 106 16.35 17.90 5.00
CA HIS A 106 17.21 16.79 4.59
C HIS A 106 18.47 16.80 5.46
N ILE A 107 18.68 15.77 6.25
CA ILE A 107 19.88 15.66 7.12
C ILE A 107 21.13 15.66 6.24
N PHE A 108 21.24 14.70 5.31
CA PHE A 108 22.14 14.79 4.16
C PHE A 108 21.43 15.61 3.08
N PRO A 109 21.89 16.82 2.74
CA PRO A 109 21.15 17.76 1.91
C PRO A 109 21.06 17.33 0.44
N GLN A 110 20.09 17.87 -0.30
CA GLN A 110 19.96 17.65 -1.74
C GLN A 110 21.15 18.21 -2.54
N ASN A 111 21.73 19.33 -2.07
CA ASN A 111 22.92 19.97 -2.63
C ASN A 111 23.99 20.09 -1.54
N PRO A 112 24.71 18.99 -1.18
CA PRO A 112 25.60 18.97 -0.04
C PRO A 112 26.81 19.90 -0.23
N ASP A 113 27.28 20.51 0.87
CA ASP A 113 28.60 21.14 0.92
C ASP A 113 29.69 20.14 0.55
N PRO A 114 30.81 20.55 -0.10
CA PRO A 114 31.91 19.67 -0.42
C PRO A 114 32.50 18.90 0.77
N LYS A 115 32.38 19.39 1.99
CA LYS A 115 32.77 18.70 3.22
C LYS A 115 32.14 17.31 3.34
N TRP A 116 30.88 17.14 2.92
CA TRP A 116 30.19 15.85 2.97
C TRP A 116 30.93 14.76 2.17
N LYS A 117 31.46 15.13 1.01
CA LYS A 117 32.21 14.17 0.18
C LYS A 117 33.58 13.83 0.78
N ILE A 118 34.18 14.79 1.50
CA ILE A 118 35.44 14.57 2.21
C ILE A 118 35.21 13.63 3.41
N GLU A 119 34.13 13.84 4.16
CA GLU A 119 33.80 13.06 5.36
C GLU A 119 33.37 11.61 5.03
N LEU A 120 32.55 11.44 3.99
CA LEU A 120 31.98 10.13 3.62
C LEU A 120 32.86 9.33 2.63
N GLY A 121 33.73 10.01 1.88
CA GLY A 121 34.35 9.43 0.68
C GLY A 121 33.37 9.40 -0.50
N THR A 122 33.93 9.17 -1.70
CA THR A 122 33.15 9.28 -2.95
C THR A 122 32.04 8.22 -3.06
N ASP A 123 32.34 6.98 -2.70
CA ASP A 123 31.42 5.85 -2.91
C ASP A 123 30.21 5.94 -1.99
N GLU A 124 30.42 6.18 -0.71
CA GLU A 124 29.34 6.30 0.25
C GLU A 124 28.49 7.57 0.03
N TYR A 125 29.14 8.70 -0.30
CA TYR A 125 28.46 9.91 -0.70
C TYR A 125 27.49 9.69 -1.87
N ASN A 126 27.95 9.01 -2.94
CA ASN A 126 27.11 8.73 -4.09
C ASN A 126 25.98 7.76 -3.71
N PHE A 127 26.29 6.72 -2.96
CA PHE A 127 25.30 5.75 -2.50
C PHE A 127 24.17 6.41 -1.70
N ILE A 128 24.48 7.27 -0.72
CA ILE A 128 23.49 7.99 0.08
C ILE A 128 22.64 8.90 -0.80
N LYS A 129 23.29 9.63 -1.73
CA LYS A 129 22.62 10.54 -2.64
C LYS A 129 21.62 9.83 -3.56
N GLU A 130 21.96 8.66 -4.03
CA GLU A 130 21.13 7.89 -4.97
C GLU A 130 20.02 7.12 -4.27
N ASN A 131 20.27 6.59 -3.08
CA ASN A 131 19.37 5.63 -2.45
C ASN A 131 18.59 6.17 -1.24
N TYR A 132 19.13 7.15 -0.49
CA TYR A 132 18.54 7.56 0.78
C TYR A 132 18.07 9.00 0.83
N ILE A 133 18.40 9.83 -0.16
CA ILE A 133 18.17 11.28 -0.12
C ILE A 133 16.75 11.65 0.34
N ASN A 134 15.74 11.00 -0.21
CA ASN A 134 14.33 11.27 0.02
C ASN A 134 13.63 10.27 0.95
N THR A 135 14.36 9.32 1.53
CA THR A 135 13.79 8.33 2.43
C THR A 135 13.61 8.89 3.83
N ILE A 136 12.70 8.30 4.59
CA ILE A 136 12.41 8.76 5.97
C ILE A 136 13.65 8.67 6.88
N GLY A 137 14.58 7.75 6.59
CA GLY A 137 15.87 7.67 7.31
C GLY A 137 16.66 8.97 7.24
N ASN A 138 16.60 9.71 6.15
CA ASN A 138 17.32 10.96 5.92
C ASN A 138 16.47 12.23 6.07
N LEU A 139 15.18 12.12 6.35
CA LEU A 139 14.29 13.27 6.49
C LEU A 139 13.98 13.57 7.97
N THR A 140 13.92 14.85 8.30
CA THR A 140 13.48 15.32 9.61
C THR A 140 12.64 16.59 9.45
N LEU A 141 12.26 17.19 10.59
CA LEU A 141 11.54 18.44 10.67
C LEU A 141 12.42 19.52 11.33
N SER A 142 12.34 20.74 10.84
CA SER A 142 13.04 21.86 11.43
C SER A 142 12.30 23.18 11.22
N GLY A 143 12.26 24.00 12.27
CA GLY A 143 11.91 25.44 12.16
C GLY A 143 13.06 26.30 11.68
N ASN A 144 14.25 25.74 11.48
CA ASN A 144 15.47 26.44 11.12
C ASN A 144 16.11 25.95 9.82
N ASN A 145 15.33 25.36 8.93
CA ASN A 145 15.79 24.73 7.69
C ASN A 145 16.72 25.67 6.88
N GLY A 146 16.35 26.94 6.73
CA GLY A 146 17.18 27.93 6.03
C GLY A 146 18.55 28.19 6.68
N LYS A 147 18.67 28.05 8.02
CA LYS A 147 19.94 28.18 8.72
C LYS A 147 20.80 26.93 8.63
N LEU A 148 20.19 25.76 8.63
CA LEU A 148 20.84 24.46 8.48
C LEU A 148 21.41 24.32 7.06
N GLY A 149 20.58 24.52 6.03
CA GLY A 149 20.99 24.54 4.63
C GLY A 149 21.76 23.29 4.20
N ASN A 150 22.88 23.49 3.53
CA ASN A 150 23.73 22.41 2.99
C ASN A 150 24.95 22.06 3.84
N LYS A 151 25.03 22.60 5.07
CA LYS A 151 26.15 22.41 6.01
C LYS A 151 26.42 20.94 6.30
N SER A 152 27.66 20.63 6.74
CA SER A 152 28.02 19.30 7.22
C SER A 152 27.15 18.87 8.41
N PHE A 153 27.12 17.56 8.70
CA PHE A 153 26.29 17.05 9.78
C PHE A 153 26.60 17.69 11.13
N ILE A 154 27.88 17.79 11.48
CA ILE A 154 28.33 18.39 12.74
C ILE A 154 27.96 19.87 12.80
N ASP A 155 28.14 20.58 11.69
CA ASP A 155 27.77 22.01 11.62
C ASP A 155 26.24 22.20 11.78
N LYS A 156 25.41 21.28 11.28
CA LYS A 156 23.95 21.29 11.51
C LYS A 156 23.58 20.91 12.93
N ARG A 157 24.25 19.90 13.50
CA ARG A 157 23.97 19.41 14.85
C ARG A 157 24.27 20.50 15.89
N ASP A 158 25.41 21.12 15.78
CA ASP A 158 25.98 22.05 16.80
C ASP A 158 25.67 23.53 16.53
N LEU A 159 24.85 23.83 15.51
CA LEU A 159 24.47 25.21 15.20
C LEU A 159 23.69 25.81 16.37
N ALA A 160 24.24 26.86 16.99
CA ALA A 160 23.64 27.53 18.15
C ALA A 160 22.20 27.99 17.85
N ASP A 161 21.27 27.73 18.77
CA ASP A 161 19.85 28.09 18.73
C ASP A 161 19.07 27.55 17.53
N ALA A 162 19.66 26.69 16.69
CA ALA A 162 19.05 26.22 15.46
C ALA A 162 19.37 24.78 15.12
N GLY A 163 20.39 24.20 15.74
CA GLY A 163 20.88 22.86 15.45
C GLY A 163 20.04 21.74 16.04
N TYR A 164 20.40 20.51 15.70
CA TYR A 164 19.69 19.34 16.20
C TYR A 164 19.82 19.16 17.73
N LYS A 165 20.88 19.62 18.34
CA LYS A 165 21.06 19.60 19.80
C LYS A 165 20.05 20.46 20.53
N ASP A 166 19.66 21.61 19.95
CA ASP A 166 18.72 22.53 20.56
C ASP A 166 17.26 22.22 20.18
N SER A 167 17.05 21.22 19.32
CA SER A 167 15.72 20.85 18.85
C SER A 167 14.97 20.01 19.88
N ARG A 168 13.73 20.44 20.20
CA ARG A 168 12.81 19.67 21.05
C ARG A 168 12.04 18.58 20.28
N LEU A 169 12.14 18.54 18.93
CA LEU A 169 11.41 17.59 18.10
C LEU A 169 11.93 16.17 18.32
N TRP A 170 11.00 15.21 18.43
CA TRP A 170 11.34 13.79 18.59
C TRP A 170 12.21 13.28 17.41
N LEU A 171 11.88 13.70 16.19
CA LEU A 171 12.63 13.32 14.98
C LEU A 171 14.09 13.76 15.00
N ASN A 172 14.46 14.72 15.87
CA ASN A 172 15.84 15.23 16.00
C ASN A 172 16.59 14.67 17.21
N LYS A 173 15.91 13.98 18.15
CA LYS A 173 16.56 13.46 19.36
C LYS A 173 17.72 12.53 19.08
N TYR A 174 17.55 11.62 18.12
CA TYR A 174 18.62 10.72 17.71
C TYR A 174 19.80 11.49 17.07
N LEU A 175 19.51 12.49 16.26
CA LEU A 175 20.52 13.30 15.58
C LEU A 175 21.37 14.12 16.56
N SER A 176 20.80 14.56 17.68
CA SER A 176 21.46 15.42 18.65
C SER A 176 22.67 14.78 19.35
N ILE A 177 22.75 13.46 19.35
CA ILE A 177 23.77 12.67 20.06
C ILE A 177 24.83 12.04 19.16
N LEU A 178 24.65 12.14 17.82
CA LEU A 178 25.56 11.51 16.86
C LEU A 178 26.76 12.41 16.53
N ASP A 179 27.90 11.79 16.28
CA ASP A 179 29.12 12.48 15.86
C ASP A 179 29.38 12.41 14.34
N LYS A 180 28.56 11.68 13.61
CA LYS A 180 28.63 11.55 12.15
C LYS A 180 27.28 11.21 11.56
N TRP A 181 27.16 11.37 10.25
CA TRP A 181 25.99 10.98 9.50
C TRP A 181 26.42 10.21 8.26
N ASP A 182 26.38 8.92 8.34
CA ASP A 182 26.77 7.98 7.29
C ASP A 182 25.63 6.98 7.00
N LYS A 183 25.85 6.06 6.08
CA LYS A 183 24.90 5.02 5.72
C LYS A 183 24.42 4.25 6.94
N ALA A 184 25.33 3.86 7.82
CA ALA A 184 24.99 3.05 8.99
C ALA A 184 24.09 3.83 9.95
N GLU A 185 24.30 5.14 10.15
CA GLU A 185 23.45 5.97 11.00
C GLU A 185 22.07 6.23 10.36
N ILE A 186 22.00 6.36 9.02
CA ILE A 186 20.71 6.45 8.31
C ILE A 186 19.90 5.17 8.51
N GLU A 187 20.51 4.00 8.38
CA GLU A 187 19.86 2.71 8.57
C GLU A 187 19.42 2.50 10.03
N ARG A 188 20.26 2.80 11.01
CA ARG A 188 19.88 2.74 12.43
C ARG A 188 18.73 3.68 12.77
N ARG A 189 18.76 4.90 12.24
CA ARG A 189 17.66 5.85 12.42
C ARG A 189 16.38 5.34 11.76
N PHE A 190 16.48 4.74 10.60
CA PHE A 190 15.34 4.10 9.95
C PHE A 190 14.75 3.01 10.86
N ASP A 191 15.56 2.15 11.48
CA ASP A 191 15.08 1.08 12.37
C ASP A 191 14.31 1.67 13.58
N LEU A 192 14.80 2.73 14.19
CA LEU A 192 14.11 3.44 15.28
C LEU A 192 12.76 4.03 14.83
N ILE A 193 12.73 4.59 13.60
CA ILE A 193 11.49 5.11 13.01
C ILE A 193 10.54 3.96 12.69
N ALA A 194 11.03 2.85 12.15
CA ALA A 194 10.22 1.67 11.80
C ALA A 194 9.55 1.06 13.03
N GLU A 195 10.25 0.92 14.15
CA GLU A 195 9.66 0.48 15.42
C GLU A 195 8.51 1.40 15.84
N ARG A 196 8.71 2.71 15.75
CA ARG A 196 7.69 3.71 16.09
C ARG A 196 6.50 3.64 15.13
N VAL A 197 6.75 3.46 13.83
CA VAL A 197 5.74 3.28 12.79
C VAL A 197 4.84 2.08 13.12
N LEU A 198 5.42 0.94 13.47
CA LEU A 198 4.66 -0.27 13.81
C LEU A 198 3.81 -0.11 15.07
N ARG A 199 4.19 0.78 15.98
CA ARG A 199 3.37 1.11 17.18
C ARG A 199 2.25 2.11 16.86
N ILE A 200 2.48 3.05 15.94
CA ILE A 200 1.47 4.04 15.52
C ILE A 200 0.38 3.38 14.68
N TRP A 201 0.78 2.55 13.73
CA TRP A 201 -0.10 1.84 12.81
C TRP A 201 0.01 0.33 13.08
N ASP A 202 -0.42 -0.05 14.28
CA ASP A 202 -0.27 -1.41 14.81
C ASP A 202 -1.10 -2.43 14.05
N PHE A 203 -0.47 -3.57 13.74
CA PHE A 203 -1.16 -4.68 13.07
C PHE A 203 -2.08 -5.39 14.08
N PRO A 204 -3.36 -5.62 13.76
CA PRO A 204 -4.29 -6.24 14.72
C PRO A 204 -3.79 -7.61 15.19
N ASN A 205 -3.70 -7.76 16.50
CA ASN A 205 -3.31 -9.02 17.15
C ASN A 205 -4.57 -9.74 17.64
N ILE A 206 -5.28 -10.41 16.72
CA ILE A 206 -6.41 -11.28 17.03
C ILE A 206 -6.14 -12.68 16.49
N THR A 207 -6.66 -13.68 17.19
CA THR A 207 -6.68 -15.05 16.68
C THR A 207 -7.89 -15.19 15.78
N ILE A 208 -7.66 -15.49 14.53
CA ILE A 208 -8.72 -15.86 13.59
C ILE A 208 -8.83 -17.37 13.64
N GLU A 209 -9.97 -17.89 14.11
CA GLU A 209 -10.28 -19.30 13.93
C GLU A 209 -10.45 -19.53 12.42
N GLU A 210 -9.61 -20.37 11.85
CA GLU A 210 -9.76 -20.82 10.47
C GLU A 210 -11.10 -21.56 10.42
N GLN A 211 -12.10 -20.95 9.78
CA GLN A 211 -13.26 -21.72 9.36
C GLN A 211 -12.78 -22.57 8.19
N THR A 212 -12.59 -23.84 8.45
CA THR A 212 -12.49 -24.89 7.44
C THR A 212 -13.89 -25.06 6.84
N ASP A 213 -14.29 -24.11 6.00
CA ASP A 213 -15.45 -24.25 5.11
C ASP A 213 -14.95 -25.04 3.92
N GLY A 214 -15.26 -26.34 3.90
CA GLY A 214 -15.19 -27.24 2.77
C GLY A 214 -13.89 -27.22 1.93
N ASP A 215 -13.81 -28.11 0.98
CA ASP A 215 -12.69 -28.21 0.01
C ASP A 215 -12.73 -27.04 -1.01
N GLU A 216 -12.46 -25.80 -0.54
CA GLU A 216 -12.20 -24.65 -1.43
C GLU A 216 -10.85 -24.85 -2.10
N VAL A 217 -10.82 -24.76 -3.41
CA VAL A 217 -9.62 -24.93 -4.24
C VAL A 217 -9.41 -23.66 -5.05
N SER A 218 -8.18 -23.13 -5.07
CA SER A 218 -7.84 -22.04 -5.98
C SER A 218 -8.21 -22.39 -7.40
N ILE A 219 -8.69 -21.42 -8.17
CA ILE A 219 -9.00 -21.64 -9.59
C ILE A 219 -7.75 -22.11 -10.36
N PHE A 220 -6.54 -21.74 -9.90
CA PHE A 220 -5.26 -22.15 -10.50
C PHE A 220 -4.99 -23.66 -10.26
N ASP A 221 -5.42 -24.18 -9.11
CA ASP A 221 -5.27 -25.59 -8.74
C ASP A 221 -6.51 -26.42 -9.06
N ALA A 222 -7.60 -25.76 -9.47
CA ALA A 222 -8.83 -26.43 -9.82
C ALA A 222 -8.63 -27.34 -11.04
N GLU A 223 -9.03 -28.61 -10.90
CA GLU A 223 -9.07 -29.53 -12.01
C GLU A 223 -10.13 -29.14 -13.04
N ASP A 224 -10.11 -29.80 -14.22
CA ASP A 224 -11.07 -29.60 -15.31
C ASP A 224 -12.52 -29.51 -14.77
N PRO A 225 -13.22 -28.38 -14.98
CA PRO A 225 -14.59 -28.17 -14.49
C PRO A 225 -15.61 -29.04 -15.20
N LYS A 226 -15.21 -29.79 -16.24
CA LYS A 226 -16.04 -30.71 -16.97
C LYS A 226 -16.49 -31.84 -16.03
N PHE A 227 -17.79 -32.03 -15.89
CA PHE A 227 -18.43 -32.99 -14.99
C PHE A 227 -18.37 -32.65 -13.48
N ARG A 228 -17.89 -31.48 -13.08
CA ARG A 228 -17.96 -30.99 -11.69
C ARG A 228 -19.08 -29.98 -11.55
N LYS A 229 -19.67 -29.92 -10.36
CA LYS A 229 -20.71 -28.93 -10.01
C LYS A 229 -20.05 -27.81 -9.21
N LEU A 230 -20.16 -26.60 -9.72
CA LEU A 230 -19.81 -25.41 -8.97
C LEU A 230 -20.93 -25.17 -7.93
N GLU A 231 -20.59 -25.03 -6.66
CA GLU A 231 -21.54 -24.68 -5.60
C GLU A 231 -21.49 -23.20 -5.28
N TYR A 232 -20.30 -22.65 -5.20
CA TYR A 232 -20.03 -21.23 -5.05
C TYR A 232 -18.57 -20.94 -5.49
N ALA A 233 -18.25 -19.68 -5.59
CA ALA A 233 -16.87 -19.21 -5.70
C ALA A 233 -16.65 -18.08 -4.69
N VAL A 234 -15.42 -17.89 -4.26
CA VAL A 234 -15.03 -16.72 -3.48
C VAL A 234 -14.16 -15.86 -4.38
N PHE A 235 -14.50 -14.59 -4.50
CA PHE A 235 -13.73 -13.63 -5.28
C PHE A 235 -13.74 -12.28 -4.56
N PHE A 236 -12.57 -11.71 -4.27
CA PHE A 236 -12.39 -10.55 -3.41
C PHE A 236 -13.11 -10.70 -2.06
N ASP A 237 -12.93 -11.84 -1.38
CA ASP A 237 -13.59 -12.22 -0.13
C ASP A 237 -15.14 -12.23 -0.18
N GLN A 238 -15.72 -12.16 -1.36
CA GLN A 238 -17.16 -12.24 -1.55
C GLN A 238 -17.54 -13.64 -2.00
N LYS A 239 -18.44 -14.28 -1.22
CA LYS A 239 -19.01 -15.57 -1.61
C LYS A 239 -20.03 -15.34 -2.72
N LEU A 240 -19.68 -15.72 -3.92
CA LEU A 240 -20.53 -15.69 -5.10
C LEU A 240 -21.33 -17.01 -5.16
N VAL A 241 -22.60 -16.99 -4.82
CA VAL A 241 -23.47 -18.16 -4.94
C VAL A 241 -23.84 -18.35 -6.41
N VAL A 242 -22.94 -18.96 -7.16
CA VAL A 242 -23.07 -19.20 -8.60
C VAL A 242 -22.87 -20.69 -8.86
N THR A 243 -23.86 -21.31 -9.48
CA THR A 243 -23.85 -22.77 -9.81
C THR A 243 -23.45 -23.03 -11.26
N GLN A 244 -23.11 -21.99 -12.01
CA GLN A 244 -22.74 -22.08 -13.42
C GLN A 244 -21.45 -21.32 -13.69
N VAL A 245 -20.50 -21.96 -14.33
CA VAL A 245 -19.21 -21.34 -14.71
C VAL A 245 -19.41 -20.09 -15.57
N ALA A 246 -20.46 -20.07 -16.40
CA ALA A 246 -20.78 -18.89 -17.23
C ALA A 246 -21.15 -17.66 -16.38
N LYS A 247 -21.83 -17.86 -15.25
CA LYS A 247 -22.16 -16.76 -14.32
C LYS A 247 -20.95 -16.30 -13.54
N LEU A 248 -20.09 -17.24 -13.10
CA LEU A 248 -18.81 -16.90 -12.47
C LEU A 248 -17.94 -16.07 -13.42
N TYR A 249 -17.77 -16.53 -14.65
CA TYR A 249 -17.00 -15.85 -15.68
C TYR A 249 -17.46 -14.40 -15.87
N LEU A 250 -18.76 -14.19 -16.03
CA LEU A 250 -19.33 -12.87 -16.20
C LEU A 250 -19.12 -11.98 -14.97
N GLU A 251 -19.32 -12.50 -13.78
CA GLU A 251 -19.21 -11.75 -12.54
C GLU A 251 -17.77 -11.33 -12.26
N VAL A 252 -16.80 -12.21 -12.46
CA VAL A 252 -15.37 -11.88 -12.35
C VAL A 252 -15.00 -10.75 -13.30
N PHE A 253 -15.37 -10.84 -14.58
CA PHE A 253 -15.01 -9.78 -15.55
C PHE A 253 -15.74 -8.47 -15.32
N ARG A 254 -16.96 -8.47 -14.78
CA ARG A 254 -17.64 -7.25 -14.33
C ARG A 254 -16.88 -6.57 -13.23
N GLN A 255 -16.49 -7.30 -12.19
CA GLN A 255 -15.78 -6.75 -11.05
C GLN A 255 -14.37 -6.25 -11.44
N LEU A 256 -13.64 -7.00 -12.27
CA LEU A 256 -12.34 -6.57 -12.78
C LEU A 256 -12.44 -5.31 -13.65
N PHE A 257 -13.48 -5.22 -14.49
CA PHE A 257 -13.69 -4.04 -15.32
C PHE A 257 -14.09 -2.80 -14.51
N GLU A 258 -14.90 -2.95 -13.47
CA GLU A 258 -15.20 -1.87 -12.54
C GLU A 258 -13.96 -1.42 -11.75
N LEU A 259 -13.08 -2.37 -11.42
CA LEU A 259 -11.89 -2.11 -10.62
C LEU A 259 -10.86 -1.30 -11.43
N GLN A 260 -10.55 -1.74 -12.64
CA GLN A 260 -9.49 -1.16 -13.47
C GLN A 260 -9.77 -1.35 -14.97
N PRO A 261 -10.68 -0.56 -15.55
CA PRO A 261 -11.09 -0.73 -16.96
C PRO A 261 -9.92 -0.55 -17.94
N GLU A 262 -8.94 0.30 -17.64
CA GLU A 262 -7.79 0.56 -18.50
C GLU A 262 -6.96 -0.69 -18.81
N THR A 263 -6.86 -1.65 -17.90
CA THR A 263 -6.12 -2.89 -18.10
C THR A 263 -6.67 -3.70 -19.27
N PHE A 264 -7.97 -3.63 -19.53
CA PHE A 264 -8.61 -4.31 -20.65
C PHE A 264 -8.23 -3.73 -22.02
N PHE A 265 -7.77 -2.49 -22.05
CA PHE A 265 -7.39 -1.79 -23.28
C PHE A 265 -5.88 -1.69 -23.49
N THR A 266 -5.10 -1.79 -22.41
CA THR A 266 -3.65 -1.63 -22.43
C THR A 266 -2.88 -2.95 -22.46
N THR A 267 -3.57 -4.07 -22.21
CA THR A 267 -3.01 -5.42 -22.24
C THR A 267 -3.66 -6.28 -23.32
N GLU A 268 -3.19 -7.51 -23.47
CA GLU A 268 -3.82 -8.49 -24.38
C GLU A 268 -5.21 -8.98 -23.90
N LEU A 269 -5.60 -8.67 -22.66
CA LEU A 269 -6.81 -9.22 -22.04
C LEU A 269 -8.07 -8.94 -22.87
N GLY A 270 -8.27 -7.68 -23.26
CA GLY A 270 -9.46 -7.30 -24.04
C GLY A 270 -9.62 -8.10 -25.33
N ALA A 271 -8.51 -8.29 -26.07
CA ALA A 271 -8.51 -9.10 -27.29
C ALA A 271 -8.80 -10.59 -26.98
N LYS A 272 -8.20 -11.13 -25.91
CA LYS A 272 -8.35 -12.54 -25.52
C LYS A 272 -9.79 -12.90 -25.09
N ILE A 273 -10.51 -11.95 -24.48
CA ILE A 273 -11.90 -12.18 -24.05
C ILE A 273 -12.94 -11.72 -25.08
N GLY A 274 -12.51 -11.15 -26.20
CA GLY A 274 -13.41 -10.62 -27.24
C GLY A 274 -14.16 -9.38 -26.76
N LEU A 275 -13.48 -8.43 -26.09
CA LEU A 275 -14.08 -7.19 -25.62
C LEU A 275 -14.55 -6.32 -26.80
N THR A 276 -15.81 -5.95 -26.82
CA THR A 276 -16.40 -5.13 -27.87
C THR A 276 -17.48 -4.19 -27.34
N LYS A 277 -17.72 -3.08 -28.06
CA LYS A 277 -18.91 -2.22 -27.86
C LYS A 277 -20.10 -2.67 -28.72
N ASN A 278 -19.86 -3.49 -29.71
CA ASN A 278 -20.90 -3.93 -30.64
C ASN A 278 -21.23 -5.42 -30.43
N PRO A 279 -22.36 -5.76 -29.77
CA PRO A 279 -22.72 -7.15 -29.48
C PRO A 279 -23.04 -7.98 -30.73
N THR A 280 -23.14 -7.35 -31.91
CA THR A 280 -23.41 -8.03 -33.19
C THR A 280 -22.15 -8.28 -34.01
N GLU A 281 -20.99 -7.72 -33.56
CA GLU A 281 -19.72 -7.86 -34.25
C GLU A 281 -19.04 -9.18 -33.87
N GLY A 282 -18.70 -9.99 -34.87
CA GLY A 282 -17.89 -11.21 -34.72
C GLY A 282 -18.63 -12.52 -34.47
N ASN A 283 -19.60 -12.59 -33.60
CA ASN A 283 -20.52 -13.75 -33.46
C ASN A 283 -21.77 -13.34 -32.69
N PRO A 284 -22.89 -13.06 -33.38
CA PRO A 284 -24.07 -12.44 -32.76
C PRO A 284 -24.79 -13.32 -31.72
N ARG A 285 -24.38 -14.57 -31.55
CA ARG A 285 -25.18 -15.51 -30.76
C ARG A 285 -24.97 -15.42 -29.26
N GLN A 286 -23.89 -14.76 -28.74
CA GLN A 286 -23.65 -14.78 -27.28
C GLN A 286 -22.62 -13.77 -26.75
N ALA A 287 -22.62 -12.53 -27.21
CA ALA A 287 -21.96 -11.45 -26.49
C ALA A 287 -22.70 -11.21 -25.18
N VAL A 288 -21.99 -11.27 -24.04
CA VAL A 288 -22.56 -11.03 -22.70
C VAL A 288 -22.08 -9.69 -22.14
N PRO A 289 -22.97 -8.84 -21.60
CA PRO A 289 -22.62 -7.51 -21.12
C PRO A 289 -21.83 -7.60 -19.80
N ILE A 290 -20.70 -6.90 -19.76
CA ILE A 290 -19.97 -6.64 -18.49
C ILE A 290 -20.38 -5.31 -17.87
N ASN A 291 -20.89 -4.37 -18.68
CA ASN A 291 -21.57 -3.14 -18.24
C ASN A 291 -22.52 -2.66 -19.35
N ASP A 292 -23.04 -1.43 -19.23
CA ASP A 292 -23.98 -0.84 -20.20
C ASP A 292 -23.37 -0.60 -21.59
N THR A 293 -22.05 -0.60 -21.72
CA THR A 293 -21.33 -0.21 -22.96
C THR A 293 -20.54 -1.36 -23.56
N TYR A 294 -19.99 -2.25 -22.73
CA TYR A 294 -19.02 -3.27 -23.15
C TYR A 294 -19.54 -4.68 -22.96
N PHE A 295 -19.19 -5.54 -23.91
CA PHE A 295 -19.55 -6.95 -23.99
C PHE A 295 -18.30 -7.79 -24.15
N ILE A 296 -18.37 -9.05 -23.69
CA ILE A 296 -17.33 -10.05 -23.87
C ILE A 296 -17.92 -11.31 -24.49
N GLU A 297 -17.05 -12.18 -25.03
CA GLU A 297 -17.48 -13.45 -25.60
C GLU A 297 -17.99 -14.42 -24.53
N GLY A 298 -19.25 -14.83 -24.60
CA GLY A 298 -19.88 -15.77 -23.66
C GLY A 298 -20.00 -17.20 -24.21
N ASN A 299 -19.93 -17.41 -25.54
CA ASN A 299 -20.12 -18.70 -26.19
C ASN A 299 -18.82 -19.51 -26.30
N ILE A 300 -18.18 -19.73 -25.17
CA ILE A 300 -17.00 -20.58 -25.04
C ILE A 300 -17.26 -21.68 -24.01
N ASP A 301 -16.56 -22.80 -24.11
CA ASP A 301 -16.67 -23.89 -23.15
C ASP A 301 -16.17 -23.50 -21.76
N ASN A 302 -16.44 -24.30 -20.74
CA ASN A 302 -16.11 -24.00 -19.36
C ASN A 302 -14.61 -24.01 -19.08
N ILE A 303 -13.82 -24.82 -19.79
CA ILE A 303 -12.37 -24.85 -19.67
C ILE A 303 -11.82 -23.49 -20.16
N SER A 304 -12.24 -23.07 -21.34
CA SER A 304 -11.85 -21.78 -21.90
C SER A 304 -12.25 -20.60 -21.00
N LYS A 305 -13.40 -20.68 -20.31
CA LYS A 305 -13.78 -19.66 -19.32
C LYS A 305 -12.81 -19.61 -18.14
N PHE A 306 -12.44 -20.77 -17.59
CA PHE A 306 -11.46 -20.84 -16.49
C PHE A 306 -10.10 -20.29 -16.92
N GLU A 307 -9.60 -20.69 -18.10
CA GLU A 307 -8.32 -20.19 -18.61
C GLU A 307 -8.33 -18.66 -18.82
N LYS A 308 -9.45 -18.09 -19.28
CA LYS A 308 -9.58 -16.63 -19.42
C LYS A 308 -9.67 -15.94 -18.04
N ILE A 309 -10.29 -16.56 -17.04
CA ILE A 309 -10.28 -16.03 -15.66
C ILE A 309 -8.85 -16.08 -15.10
N LYS A 310 -8.14 -17.22 -15.21
CA LYS A 310 -6.74 -17.34 -14.77
C LYS A 310 -5.86 -16.29 -15.43
N LEU A 311 -5.96 -16.11 -16.75
CA LEU A 311 -5.23 -15.08 -17.47
C LEU A 311 -5.53 -13.68 -16.94
N ALA A 312 -6.79 -13.36 -16.70
CA ALA A 312 -7.17 -12.07 -16.16
C ALA A 312 -6.59 -11.85 -14.76
N LEU A 313 -6.70 -12.85 -13.88
CA LEU A 313 -6.15 -12.76 -12.53
C LEU A 313 -4.63 -12.57 -12.55
N SER A 314 -3.90 -13.28 -13.41
CA SER A 314 -2.45 -13.08 -13.58
C SER A 314 -2.09 -11.69 -14.12
N ILE A 315 -2.84 -11.16 -15.10
CA ILE A 315 -2.60 -9.80 -15.63
C ILE A 315 -2.87 -8.72 -14.57
N PHE A 316 -3.82 -8.96 -13.69
CA PHE A 316 -4.17 -8.05 -12.59
C PHE A 316 -3.32 -8.24 -11.33
N ASP A 317 -2.44 -9.24 -11.30
CA ASP A 317 -1.68 -9.66 -10.11
C ASP A 317 -2.60 -10.04 -8.93
N PHE A 318 -3.65 -10.82 -9.24
CA PHE A 318 -4.72 -11.25 -8.33
C PHE A 318 -4.81 -12.78 -8.24
N GLU A 319 -3.69 -13.48 -8.36
CA GLU A 319 -3.66 -14.94 -8.35
C GLU A 319 -4.14 -15.55 -7.02
N ASP A 320 -4.10 -14.77 -5.95
CA ASP A 320 -4.53 -15.17 -4.59
C ASP A 320 -6.01 -14.80 -4.28
N GLU A 321 -6.75 -14.26 -5.24
CA GLU A 321 -8.14 -13.78 -5.03
C GLU A 321 -9.22 -14.84 -5.46
#